data_061ac61f6cd99b9d2f2f49ce6ca8d9c3
#
_entry.id   061ac61f6cd99b9d2f2f49ce6ca8d9c3
#
_cell.length_a   1.000
_cell.length_b   1.000
_cell.length_c   1.000
_cell.angle_alpha   90.00
_cell.angle_beta   90.00
_cell.angle_gamma   90.00
#
_symmetry.space_group_name_H-M   'P 1'
#
loop_
_entity.id
_entity.type
_entity.pdbx_description
1 polymer ?
#
loop_
_entity_poly.entity_id
_entity_poly.type
_entity_poly.pdbx_seq_one_letter_code
_entity_poly.pdbx_strand_id
1 'polypeptide(L)'
;MSVLVVGKFQGDTAKFRQALIERGTEFAQIADRARASGAMHHRFGIGDGFVMIIDEWESPEHFRKFFSDPGLQEFIGSVGAAPAPPEVTLTESVGSPDQF
;
A
#
# COMPACT_ATOMS: atom_id res chain seq x y z
N MET A 1 -3.74 -1.54 19.34
CA MET A 1 -3.59 -0.18 18.78
C MET A 1 -3.21 -0.26 17.32
N SER A 2 -3.91 0.49 16.47
CA SER A 2 -3.61 0.50 15.05
C SER A 2 -2.40 1.38 14.74
N VAL A 3 -1.84 1.16 13.54
CA VAL A 3 -0.74 1.96 13.01
C VAL A 3 -1.14 2.57 11.68
N LEU A 4 -0.60 3.74 11.39
CA LEU A 4 -0.70 4.35 10.08
C LEU A 4 0.57 4.04 9.30
N VAL A 5 0.40 3.69 8.02
CA VAL A 5 1.51 3.36 7.13
C VAL A 5 1.45 4.27 5.92
N VAL A 6 2.54 4.97 5.65
CA VAL A 6 2.71 5.75 4.44
C VAL A 6 3.91 5.20 3.69
N GLY A 7 3.67 4.65 2.51
CA GLY A 7 4.72 4.09 1.66
C GLY A 7 4.83 4.86 0.35
N LYS A 8 6.05 5.23 -0.02
CA LYS A 8 6.30 5.97 -1.26
C LYS A 8 7.14 5.08 -2.19
N PHE A 9 6.58 4.82 -3.39
CA PHE A 9 7.18 3.97 -4.39
C PHE A 9 7.53 4.81 -5.61
N GLN A 10 8.80 4.94 -5.93
CA GLN A 10 9.23 5.54 -7.19
C GLN A 10 8.86 4.61 -8.34
N GLY A 11 8.50 5.14 -9.49
CA GLY A 11 8.19 4.30 -10.64
C GLY A 11 7.44 5.01 -11.75
N ASP A 12 6.92 4.20 -12.67
CA ASP A 12 6.15 4.64 -13.83
C ASP A 12 4.68 4.81 -13.45
N THR A 13 4.26 6.04 -13.20
CA THR A 13 2.89 6.33 -12.77
C THR A 13 1.85 6.11 -13.88
N ALA A 14 2.24 6.29 -15.14
CA ALA A 14 1.35 6.00 -16.27
C ALA A 14 1.05 4.51 -16.37
N LYS A 15 2.08 3.68 -16.18
CA LYS A 15 1.92 2.23 -16.14
C LYS A 15 1.04 1.79 -14.96
N PHE A 16 1.21 2.43 -13.80
CA PHE A 16 0.39 2.15 -12.63
C PHE A 16 -1.09 2.50 -12.88
N ARG A 17 -1.37 3.68 -13.45
CA ARG A 17 -2.75 4.06 -13.81
C ARG A 17 -3.38 3.07 -14.76
N GLN A 18 -2.64 2.61 -15.77
CA GLN A 18 -3.11 1.64 -16.73
C GLN A 18 -3.40 0.29 -16.05
N ALA A 19 -2.53 -0.14 -15.14
CA ALA A 19 -2.71 -1.37 -14.39
C ALA A 19 -3.99 -1.33 -13.52
N LEU A 20 -4.31 -0.20 -12.91
CA LEU A 20 -5.55 -0.06 -12.14
C LEU A 20 -6.79 -0.31 -13.01
N ILE A 21 -6.73 0.08 -14.29
CA ILE A 21 -7.83 -0.15 -15.24
C ILE A 21 -7.84 -1.61 -15.70
N GLU A 22 -6.70 -2.12 -16.15
CA GLU A 22 -6.61 -3.44 -16.80
C GLU A 22 -6.60 -4.60 -15.80
N ARG A 23 -6.07 -4.37 -14.60
CA ARG A 23 -5.84 -5.41 -13.59
C ARG A 23 -6.61 -5.13 -12.29
N GLY A 24 -7.73 -4.43 -12.39
CA GLY A 24 -8.54 -4.06 -11.23
C GLY A 24 -8.97 -5.26 -10.38
N THR A 25 -9.26 -6.41 -10.99
CA THR A 25 -9.61 -7.63 -10.27
C THR A 25 -8.48 -8.13 -9.38
N GLU A 26 -7.23 -8.06 -9.88
CA GLU A 26 -6.07 -8.47 -9.07
C GLU A 26 -5.85 -7.53 -7.89
N PHE A 27 -6.01 -6.22 -8.09
CA PHE A 27 -5.96 -5.24 -6.99
C PHE A 27 -7.02 -5.54 -5.93
N ALA A 28 -8.25 -5.85 -6.36
CA ALA A 28 -9.34 -6.18 -5.44
C ALA A 28 -9.05 -7.46 -4.64
N GLN A 29 -8.46 -8.47 -5.27
CA GLN A 29 -8.08 -9.71 -4.60
C GLN A 29 -6.98 -9.48 -3.57
N ILE A 30 -6.00 -8.63 -3.88
CA ILE A 30 -4.95 -8.24 -2.93
C ILE A 30 -5.58 -7.52 -1.74
N ALA A 31 -6.51 -6.61 -1.97
CA ALA A 31 -7.23 -5.91 -0.91
C ALA A 31 -7.99 -6.87 0.01
N ASP A 32 -8.63 -7.90 -0.54
CA ASP A 32 -9.33 -8.91 0.25
C ASP A 32 -8.36 -9.67 1.17
N ARG A 33 -7.20 -10.07 0.65
CA ARG A 33 -6.17 -10.72 1.45
C ARG A 33 -5.59 -9.79 2.51
N ALA A 34 -5.40 -8.51 2.16
CA ALA A 34 -4.90 -7.52 3.11
C ALA A 34 -5.86 -7.34 4.28
N ARG A 35 -7.17 -7.22 4.00
CA ARG A 35 -8.18 -7.11 5.07
C ARG A 35 -8.19 -8.34 5.96
N ALA A 36 -8.08 -9.53 5.39
CA ALA A 36 -7.97 -10.77 6.17
C ALA A 36 -6.70 -10.84 7.00
N SER A 37 -5.67 -10.08 6.62
CA SER A 37 -4.36 -10.03 7.30
C SER A 37 -4.20 -8.85 8.26
N GLY A 38 -5.26 -8.07 8.49
CA GLY A 38 -5.24 -6.99 9.48
C GLY A 38 -5.27 -5.57 8.93
N ALA A 39 -5.43 -5.38 7.62
CA ALA A 39 -5.60 -4.05 7.04
C ALA A 39 -6.99 -3.50 7.37
N MET A 40 -7.04 -2.25 7.80
CA MET A 40 -8.28 -1.57 8.18
C MET A 40 -8.71 -0.55 7.14
N HIS A 41 -7.76 0.18 6.55
CA HIS A 41 -7.98 1.19 5.53
C HIS A 41 -6.83 1.19 4.55
N HIS A 42 -7.13 1.52 3.28
CA HIS A 42 -6.13 1.58 2.22
C HIS A 42 -6.55 2.58 1.14
N ARG A 43 -5.61 3.43 0.74
CA ARG A 43 -5.78 4.30 -0.43
C ARG A 43 -4.46 4.47 -1.17
N PHE A 44 -4.57 4.72 -2.47
CA PHE A 44 -3.44 5.16 -3.27
C PHE A 44 -3.48 6.67 -3.48
N GLY A 45 -2.30 7.26 -3.56
CA GLY A 45 -2.09 8.59 -4.12
C GLY A 45 -1.05 8.51 -5.23
N ILE A 46 -1.15 9.36 -6.23
CA ILE A 46 -0.16 9.45 -7.30
C ILE A 46 0.39 10.86 -7.34
N GLY A 47 1.71 10.97 -7.25
CA GLY A 47 2.44 12.22 -7.41
C GLY A 47 3.29 12.21 -8.67
N ASP A 48 4.23 13.13 -8.75
CA ASP A 48 5.12 13.24 -9.90
C ASP A 48 6.24 12.18 -9.79
N GLY A 49 6.09 11.11 -10.57
CA GLY A 49 7.06 10.01 -10.61
C GLY A 49 6.99 9.04 -9.44
N PHE A 50 5.93 9.07 -8.63
CA PHE A 50 5.78 8.14 -7.52
C PHE A 50 4.32 7.82 -7.21
N VAL A 51 4.12 6.70 -6.53
CA VAL A 51 2.83 6.28 -5.99
C VAL A 51 2.96 6.17 -4.48
N MET A 52 1.97 6.65 -3.75
CA MET A 52 1.89 6.47 -2.30
C MET A 52 0.81 5.48 -1.93
N ILE A 53 1.10 4.64 -0.94
CA ILE A 53 0.06 3.95 -0.18
C ILE A 53 -0.17 4.70 1.13
N ILE A 54 -1.44 4.79 1.52
CA ILE A 54 -1.85 5.41 2.77
C ILE A 54 -2.77 4.43 3.45
N ASP A 55 -2.25 3.73 4.45
CA ASP A 55 -2.91 2.59 5.06
C ASP A 55 -3.08 2.76 6.56
N GLU A 56 -4.05 2.04 7.09
CA GLU A 56 -4.14 1.74 8.51
C GLU A 56 -4.17 0.23 8.70
N TRP A 57 -3.37 -0.28 9.64
CA TRP A 57 -3.26 -1.71 9.96
C TRP A 57 -3.40 -1.94 11.46
N GLU A 58 -3.85 -3.15 11.85
CA GLU A 58 -4.02 -3.51 13.26
C GLU A 58 -2.72 -3.41 14.06
N SER A 59 -1.58 -3.74 13.44
CA SER A 59 -0.26 -3.64 14.09
C SER A 59 0.85 -3.54 13.04
N PRO A 60 2.08 -3.10 13.44
CA PRO A 60 3.23 -3.11 12.54
C PRO A 60 3.55 -4.52 12.02
N GLU A 61 3.40 -5.53 12.86
CA GLU A 61 3.71 -6.92 12.53
C GLU A 61 2.78 -7.45 11.46
N HIS A 62 1.48 -7.14 11.53
CA HIS A 62 0.50 -7.51 10.49
C HIS A 62 0.89 -6.92 9.14
N PHE A 63 1.24 -5.64 9.12
CA PHE A 63 1.68 -4.97 7.90
C PHE A 63 2.95 -5.60 7.33
N ARG A 64 3.97 -5.77 8.16
CA ARG A 64 5.27 -6.31 7.72
C ARG A 64 5.14 -7.71 7.17
N LYS A 65 4.35 -8.55 7.82
CA LYS A 65 4.11 -9.93 7.37
C LYS A 65 3.44 -9.96 6.00
N PHE A 66 2.41 -9.15 5.81
CA PHE A 66 1.70 -9.09 4.53
C PHE A 66 2.62 -8.53 3.44
N PHE A 67 3.33 -7.44 3.73
CA PHE A 67 4.15 -6.74 2.76
C PHE A 67 5.43 -7.50 2.38
N SER A 68 5.85 -8.48 3.17
CA SER A 68 7.02 -9.31 2.87
C SER A 68 6.70 -10.48 1.93
N ASP A 69 5.45 -10.68 1.55
CA ASP A 69 5.06 -11.76 0.66
C ASP A 69 5.72 -11.59 -0.72
N PRO A 70 6.46 -12.62 -1.22
CA PRO A 70 7.15 -12.50 -2.51
C PRO A 70 6.20 -12.29 -3.69
N GLY A 71 5.01 -12.87 -3.65
CA GLY A 71 4.00 -12.69 -4.69
C GLY A 71 3.51 -11.25 -4.76
N LEU A 72 3.33 -10.61 -3.61
CA LEU A 72 2.96 -9.19 -3.55
C LEU A 72 4.08 -8.31 -4.10
N GLN A 73 5.32 -8.58 -3.74
CA GLN A 73 6.49 -7.82 -4.24
C GLN A 73 6.63 -7.94 -5.75
N GLU A 74 6.40 -9.13 -6.29
CA GLU A 74 6.41 -9.36 -7.74
C GLU A 74 5.29 -8.57 -8.43
N PHE A 75 4.09 -8.58 -7.86
CA PHE A 75 2.96 -7.80 -8.38
C PHE A 75 3.28 -6.30 -8.39
N ILE A 76 3.82 -5.77 -7.30
CA ILE A 76 4.20 -4.36 -7.18
C ILE A 76 5.18 -3.97 -8.31
N GLY A 77 6.19 -4.79 -8.55
CA GLY A 77 7.12 -4.58 -9.66
C GLY A 77 6.44 -4.60 -11.02
N SER A 78 5.47 -5.49 -11.19
CA SER A 78 4.77 -5.66 -12.48
C SER A 78 3.83 -4.51 -12.83
N VAL A 79 3.44 -3.68 -11.88
CA VAL A 79 2.53 -2.55 -12.09
C VAL A 79 3.24 -1.19 -12.11
N GLY A 80 4.56 -1.19 -12.26
CA GLY A 80 5.31 0.04 -12.55
C GLY A 80 6.31 0.49 -11.49
N ALA A 81 6.39 -0.18 -10.33
CA ALA A 81 7.35 0.21 -9.30
C ALA A 81 8.79 0.02 -9.79
N ALA A 82 9.64 1.00 -9.52
CA ALA A 82 11.07 0.90 -9.79
C ALA A 82 11.70 -0.19 -8.91
N PRO A 83 12.82 -0.82 -9.36
CA PRO A 83 13.49 -1.88 -8.58
C PRO A 83 14.30 -1.32 -7.42
N ALA A 84 13.72 -0.41 -6.67
CA ALA A 84 14.33 0.23 -5.51
C ALA A 84 13.40 0.05 -4.31
N PRO A 85 13.93 -0.06 -3.09
CA PRO A 85 13.09 -0.16 -1.89
C PRO A 85 12.21 1.08 -1.75
N PRO A 86 10.92 0.90 -1.38
CA PRO A 86 10.05 2.05 -1.09
C PRO A 86 10.47 2.73 0.21
N GLU A 87 10.14 4.01 0.31
CA GLU A 87 10.24 4.73 1.58
C GLU A 87 8.96 4.46 2.38
N VAL A 88 9.10 3.80 3.51
CA VAL A 88 7.95 3.42 4.36
C VAL A 88 8.08 4.07 5.72
N THR A 89 7.02 4.78 6.12
CA THR A 89 6.92 5.38 7.45
C THR A 89 5.74 4.74 8.18
N LEU A 90 6.00 4.24 9.37
CA LEU A 90 4.98 3.72 10.26
C LEU A 90 4.85 4.64 11.46
N THR A 91 3.61 4.92 11.85
CA THR A 91 3.30 5.68 13.06
C THR A 91 2.23 4.98 13.87
N GLU A 92 2.17 5.27 15.15
CA GLU A 92 1.01 4.94 15.96
C GLU A 92 -0.16 5.80 15.52
N SER A 93 -1.35 5.22 15.42
CA SER A 93 -2.57 5.98 15.16
C SER A 93 -3.05 6.61 16.46
N VAL A 94 -3.33 7.92 16.43
CA VAL A 94 -3.79 8.67 17.62
C VAL A 94 -5.12 9.34 17.31
N GLY A 95 -6.12 9.05 18.14
CA GLY A 95 -7.41 9.76 18.06
C GLY A 95 -7.27 11.19 18.59
N SER A 96 -7.98 12.12 17.97
CA SER A 96 -8.01 13.52 18.40
C SER A 96 -9.42 14.11 18.21
N PRO A 97 -9.75 15.21 18.98
CA PRO A 97 -11.09 15.82 18.89
C PRO A 97 -11.41 16.43 17.52
N ASP A 98 -10.40 16.73 16.72
CA ASP A 98 -10.55 17.30 15.38
C ASP A 98 -10.52 16.27 14.26
N GLN A 99 -10.53 14.98 14.61
CA GLN A 99 -10.53 13.91 13.63
C GLN A 99 -11.87 13.83 12.90
N PHE A 100 -11.80 13.65 11.57
CA PHE A 100 -12.99 13.38 10.76
C PHE A 100 -12.67 12.51 9.56
#